data_62b49e1ae22260be8a75c269aee97fb1
#
_entry.id   62b49e1ae22260be8a75c269aee97fb1
#
_cell.length_a   1.000
_cell.length_b   1.000
_cell.length_c   1.000
_cell.angle_alpha   90.00
_cell.angle_beta   90.00
_cell.angle_gamma   90.00
#
_symmetry.space_group_name_H-M   'P 1'
#
loop_
_entity.id
_entity.type
_entity.pdbx_description
1 polymer ?
#
loop_
_entity_poly.entity_id
_entity_poly.type
_entity_poly.pdbx_seq_one_letter_code
_entity_poly.pdbx_strand_id
1 'polypeptide(L)'
;MVILFRKIKSNVKNKIISSEKKLVLNNENYEILKKISSKTGIKWNELYYMNANKYFTCLEIFDYMEESGYGFLNSIISLENCLVSCDCSHVDRMEYNDRFEKIIKKHENEQDSARKFKIYKNARQSVVELNEFDDEIAFNNDSVKTITVRVYIYDDTLEKLQERLNKVINQLARISLRGFIQTNNLIQDVRALTRFDDSVQKMVSSSTVADMLMRSEINKIDEDVALIGYTRNGLYAPDFYSFENYSYNKIFIGGMGSGKSALLKSIGESTILGGSHIAHIFDIHEEYDDYAKQLDISVFDFNENQNINFMQMFYVDNDKGVITKSDVQTKIDGIIETVKSVNDITKETVVKQLKLLLTDFYDIYLNRKLEDISSVEWFLLEDVLNKLTENKKLGLYESIALEDIYNLELSLRDMVVSYGYIFNRITNIDFDLTKSLVYNISSFKGLDKKVKSSYVSLLLDYEMSAVYLNQKRNYELMKEKGLELSDLKRPLITHEIIIDETMQYTDDKGFLNKVLELMKYQRKCFSGSTFVIHATDDINKNLENNGDLLSQLFELTTNKFIGYTTGKSLTTLPVLIPQLNKNDCKLISTFSKGKNNERTFFVFDDKKRKIIMTSIINNFQKTYYKGGV
;
A
#
# COMPACT_ATOMS: atom_id res chain seq x y z
N MET A 1 22.13 -26.02 3.67
CA MET A 1 23.54 -26.18 3.29
C MET A 1 24.51 -25.99 4.48
N VAL A 2 24.31 -25.02 5.36
CA VAL A 2 25.16 -24.78 6.55
C VAL A 2 25.09 -25.92 7.61
N ILE A 3 23.93 -26.57 7.77
CA ILE A 3 23.73 -27.62 8.78
C ILE A 3 24.45 -28.96 8.42
N LEU A 4 24.64 -29.24 7.14
CA LEU A 4 25.37 -30.47 6.69
C LEU A 4 26.87 -30.40 6.98
N PHE A 5 27.46 -29.19 6.94
CA PHE A 5 28.89 -28.99 7.21
C PHE A 5 29.30 -29.20 8.68
N ARG A 6 28.40 -28.98 9.66
CA ARG A 6 28.69 -29.18 11.09
C ARG A 6 28.96 -30.65 11.46
N LYS A 7 28.23 -31.57 10.83
CA LYS A 7 28.40 -33.02 11.14
C LYS A 7 29.67 -33.64 10.55
N ILE A 8 30.10 -33.14 9.39
CA ILE A 8 31.28 -33.68 8.70
C ILE A 8 32.58 -33.27 9.39
N LYS A 9 32.67 -32.04 9.95
CA LYS A 9 33.92 -31.56 10.61
C LYS A 9 34.18 -32.14 11.99
N SER A 10 33.15 -32.49 12.78
CA SER A 10 33.36 -33.11 14.08
C SER A 10 34.00 -34.50 13.98
N ASN A 11 33.65 -35.24 12.95
CA ASN A 11 34.21 -36.57 12.68
C ASN A 11 35.63 -36.56 12.08
N VAL A 12 35.97 -35.49 11.34
CA VAL A 12 37.30 -35.35 10.72
C VAL A 12 38.36 -34.91 11.74
N LYS A 13 38.02 -34.03 12.71
CA LYS A 13 38.94 -33.56 13.74
C LYS A 13 39.41 -34.67 14.69
N ASN A 14 38.54 -35.61 15.04
CA ASN A 14 38.88 -36.70 15.95
C ASN A 14 39.71 -37.82 15.30
N LYS A 15 39.84 -37.83 13.95
CA LYS A 15 40.66 -38.82 13.23
C LYS A 15 42.05 -38.32 12.80
N ILE A 16 42.29 -37.01 12.84
CA ILE A 16 43.57 -36.41 12.41
C ILE A 16 44.62 -36.40 13.53
N ILE A 17 44.25 -36.70 14.79
CA ILE A 17 45.11 -36.59 15.98
C ILE A 17 45.72 -37.92 16.39
N SER A 18 45.45 -39.05 15.77
CA SER A 18 46.09 -40.33 16.08
C SER A 18 46.92 -40.83 14.90
N SER A 19 48.25 -40.68 15.07
CA SER A 19 49.33 -41.49 14.49
C SER A 19 49.09 -42.25 13.18
N GLU A 20 49.87 -41.96 12.18
CA GLU A 20 50.40 -42.84 11.10
C GLU A 20 49.55 -44.01 10.54
N LYS A 21 48.25 -44.00 10.63
CA LYS A 21 47.39 -44.85 9.80
C LYS A 21 46.86 -44.05 8.63
N LYS A 22 47.25 -44.43 7.41
CA LYS A 22 46.65 -43.96 6.16
C LYS A 22 45.11 -43.95 6.35
N LEU A 23 44.57 -42.77 6.46
CA LEU A 23 43.10 -42.57 6.40
C LEU A 23 42.63 -43.05 5.03
N VAL A 24 42.05 -44.23 4.95
CA VAL A 24 41.26 -44.64 3.79
C VAL A 24 39.98 -43.85 3.82
N LEU A 25 40.01 -42.67 3.21
CA LEU A 25 38.80 -41.90 2.90
C LEU A 25 38.00 -42.74 1.92
N ASN A 26 36.74 -43.05 2.22
CA ASN A 26 35.82 -43.60 1.23
C ASN A 26 35.85 -42.74 -0.03
N ASN A 27 35.83 -43.34 -1.21
CA ASN A 27 35.88 -42.64 -2.49
C ASN A 27 34.89 -41.47 -2.58
N GLU A 28 33.69 -41.63 -2.01
CA GLU A 28 32.67 -40.59 -1.95
C GLU A 28 33.10 -39.36 -1.11
N ASN A 29 33.72 -39.58 0.04
CA ASN A 29 34.23 -38.47 0.88
C ASN A 29 35.42 -37.76 0.21
N TYR A 30 36.24 -38.49 -0.54
CA TYR A 30 37.35 -37.92 -1.28
C TYR A 30 36.88 -37.02 -2.43
N GLU A 31 35.90 -37.44 -3.19
CA GLU A 31 35.31 -36.61 -4.28
C GLU A 31 34.61 -35.37 -3.73
N ILE A 32 33.94 -35.44 -2.61
CA ILE A 32 33.36 -34.29 -1.92
C ILE A 32 34.46 -33.33 -1.47
N LEU A 33 35.50 -33.84 -0.79
CA LEU A 33 36.62 -33.05 -0.32
C LEU A 33 37.37 -32.39 -1.51
N LYS A 34 37.54 -33.09 -2.61
CA LYS A 34 38.16 -32.57 -3.83
C LYS A 34 37.35 -31.43 -4.46
N LYS A 35 36.03 -31.50 -4.37
CA LYS A 35 35.14 -30.45 -4.86
C LYS A 35 35.11 -29.21 -3.97
N ILE A 36 35.25 -29.37 -2.65
CA ILE A 36 35.13 -28.27 -1.69
C ILE A 36 36.50 -27.73 -1.22
N SER A 37 37.61 -28.46 -1.44
CA SER A 37 38.95 -27.99 -1.09
C SER A 37 39.62 -27.28 -2.24
N SER A 38 40.20 -26.11 -1.96
CA SER A 38 41.01 -25.39 -2.92
C SER A 38 42.31 -26.15 -3.23
N LYS A 39 42.58 -26.39 -4.52
CA LYS A 39 43.81 -27.07 -4.97
C LYS A 39 45.06 -26.22 -4.76
N THR A 40 44.92 -24.89 -4.64
CA THR A 40 46.02 -23.93 -4.60
C THR A 40 46.30 -23.37 -3.20
N GLY A 41 45.47 -23.74 -2.20
CA GLY A 41 45.48 -23.08 -0.89
C GLY A 41 44.98 -21.63 -0.93
N ILE A 42 45.00 -20.95 0.21
CA ILE A 42 44.61 -19.56 0.33
C ILE A 42 45.86 -18.70 0.39
N LYS A 43 45.93 -17.71 -0.52
CA LYS A 43 46.97 -16.68 -0.51
C LYS A 43 46.40 -15.41 0.13
N TRP A 44 47.01 -14.95 1.20
CA TRP A 44 46.56 -13.82 2.02
C TRP A 44 47.24 -12.53 1.62
N ASN A 45 46.45 -11.45 1.61
CA ASN A 45 46.90 -10.06 1.53
C ASN A 45 46.20 -9.28 2.67
N GLU A 46 46.59 -8.05 2.91
CA GLU A 46 46.01 -7.19 3.96
C GLU A 46 44.52 -6.91 3.80
N LEU A 47 44.06 -6.75 2.58
CA LEU A 47 42.69 -6.32 2.23
C LEU A 47 41.89 -7.39 1.49
N TYR A 48 42.52 -8.45 1.02
CA TYR A 48 41.87 -9.52 0.28
C TYR A 48 42.62 -10.85 0.42
N TYR A 49 41.95 -11.90 0.03
CA TYR A 49 42.63 -13.22 -0.11
C TYR A 49 42.25 -13.86 -1.44
N MET A 50 43.11 -14.75 -1.92
CA MET A 50 42.83 -15.52 -3.13
C MET A 50 42.57 -16.97 -2.76
N ASN A 51 41.51 -17.54 -3.33
CA ASN A 51 41.18 -18.95 -3.23
C ASN A 51 40.62 -19.44 -4.58
N ALA A 52 41.14 -20.54 -5.09
CA ALA A 52 40.72 -21.14 -6.36
C ALA A 52 40.67 -20.14 -7.52
N ASN A 53 41.69 -19.28 -7.68
CA ASN A 53 41.81 -18.23 -8.69
C ASN A 53 40.76 -17.11 -8.62
N LYS A 54 40.08 -16.96 -7.52
CA LYS A 54 39.18 -15.83 -7.25
C LYS A 54 39.71 -14.98 -6.11
N TYR A 55 39.38 -13.70 -6.17
CA TYR A 55 39.71 -12.72 -5.13
C TYR A 55 38.51 -12.55 -4.21
N PHE A 56 38.76 -12.48 -2.92
CA PHE A 56 37.76 -12.36 -1.87
C PHE A 56 38.14 -11.27 -0.88
N THR A 57 37.13 -10.56 -0.37
CA THR A 57 37.26 -9.68 0.78
C THR A 57 36.06 -9.83 1.70
N CYS A 58 36.15 -9.31 2.91
CA CYS A 58 35.06 -9.33 3.87
C CYS A 58 34.87 -7.93 4.46
N LEU A 59 33.63 -7.44 4.41
CA LEU A 59 33.17 -6.26 5.12
C LEU A 59 32.42 -6.70 6.38
N GLU A 60 32.83 -6.18 7.54
CA GLU A 60 32.08 -6.33 8.79
C GLU A 60 31.22 -5.06 9.00
N ILE A 61 29.94 -5.26 9.29
CA ILE A 61 29.02 -4.17 9.59
C ILE A 61 29.13 -3.82 11.06
N PHE A 62 29.46 -2.59 11.38
CA PHE A 62 29.67 -2.12 12.74
C PHE A 62 28.63 -1.10 13.23
N ASP A 63 27.87 -0.52 12.31
CA ASP A 63 26.85 0.48 12.60
C ASP A 63 25.51 0.00 12.09
N TYR A 64 24.61 -0.31 13.01
CA TYR A 64 23.25 -0.77 12.77
C TYR A 64 22.30 0.36 13.15
N MET A 65 21.20 0.48 12.44
CA MET A 65 20.21 1.51 12.74
C MET A 65 19.37 1.10 13.95
N GLU A 66 18.97 2.08 14.75
CA GLU A 66 18.05 1.89 15.87
C GLU A 66 16.66 1.45 15.39
N GLU A 67 16.17 2.04 14.30
CA GLU A 67 14.96 1.61 13.62
C GLU A 67 15.35 0.86 12.34
N SER A 68 15.44 -0.45 12.40
CA SER A 68 15.69 -1.26 11.22
C SER A 68 14.41 -1.50 10.44
N GLY A 69 14.44 -1.19 9.14
CA GLY A 69 13.35 -1.54 8.24
C GLY A 69 13.35 -3.03 7.94
N TYR A 70 12.15 -3.53 7.72
CA TYR A 70 11.91 -4.91 7.34
C TYR A 70 12.77 -5.37 6.15
N GLY A 71 13.56 -6.43 6.37
CA GLY A 71 14.43 -6.96 5.33
C GLY A 71 15.56 -6.03 4.89
N PHE A 72 16.07 -5.16 5.77
CA PHE A 72 17.05 -4.14 5.39
C PHE A 72 18.35 -4.70 4.78
N LEU A 73 18.74 -5.94 5.07
CA LEU A 73 19.86 -6.60 4.41
C LEU A 73 19.52 -7.20 3.03
N ASN A 74 18.25 -7.27 2.64
CA ASN A 74 17.84 -7.90 1.39
C ASN A 74 18.50 -7.26 0.16
N SER A 75 18.69 -5.94 0.18
CA SER A 75 19.36 -5.20 -0.89
C SER A 75 20.85 -5.59 -1.07
N ILE A 76 21.49 -6.08 -0.02
CA ILE A 76 22.88 -6.55 -0.05
C ILE A 76 22.95 -8.02 -0.41
N ILE A 77 22.09 -8.84 0.21
CA ILE A 77 22.03 -10.28 -0.06
C ILE A 77 21.66 -10.56 -1.54
N SER A 78 20.93 -9.66 -2.21
CA SER A 78 20.56 -9.78 -3.62
C SER A 78 21.68 -9.43 -4.59
N LEU A 79 22.79 -8.84 -4.14
CA LEU A 79 23.92 -8.52 -5.01
C LEU A 79 24.64 -9.80 -5.47
N GLU A 80 25.00 -9.83 -6.74
CA GLU A 80 25.79 -10.92 -7.30
C GLU A 80 27.16 -11.02 -6.63
N ASN A 81 27.66 -12.24 -6.47
CA ASN A 81 28.96 -12.53 -5.87
C ASN A 81 29.15 -11.98 -4.44
N CYS A 82 28.06 -11.89 -3.70
CA CYS A 82 28.04 -11.52 -2.29
C CYS A 82 27.43 -12.66 -1.45
N LEU A 83 28.00 -12.89 -0.28
CA LEU A 83 27.47 -13.79 0.73
C LEU A 83 27.37 -13.02 2.05
N VAL A 84 26.22 -13.01 2.68
CA VAL A 84 26.02 -12.40 4.00
C VAL A 84 25.96 -13.49 5.05
N SER A 85 26.77 -13.34 6.09
CA SER A 85 26.74 -14.16 7.31
C SER A 85 26.33 -13.31 8.48
N CYS A 86 25.48 -13.85 9.34
CA CYS A 86 25.08 -13.24 10.60
C CYS A 86 25.30 -14.23 11.74
N ASP A 87 26.16 -13.86 12.67
CA ASP A 87 26.30 -14.54 13.94
C ASP A 87 25.43 -13.82 14.97
N CYS A 88 24.54 -14.55 15.63
CA CYS A 88 23.59 -13.99 16.60
C CYS A 88 23.58 -14.84 17.85
N SER A 89 23.66 -14.22 19.03
CA SER A 89 23.50 -14.90 20.32
C SER A 89 22.54 -14.12 21.23
N HIS A 90 21.99 -14.83 22.20
CA HIS A 90 21.15 -14.23 23.24
C HIS A 90 22.05 -13.63 24.33
N VAL A 91 21.62 -12.48 24.85
CA VAL A 91 22.25 -11.84 26.03
C VAL A 91 21.32 -12.07 27.21
N ASP A 92 21.84 -12.65 28.29
CA ASP A 92 21.09 -12.75 29.53
C ASP A 92 20.78 -11.36 30.10
N ARG A 93 19.64 -11.22 30.76
CA ARG A 93 19.17 -9.93 31.29
C ARG A 93 20.12 -9.33 32.32
N MET A 94 20.76 -10.18 33.15
CA MET A 94 21.74 -9.70 34.13
C MET A 94 23.01 -9.21 33.43
N GLU A 95 23.49 -9.95 32.44
CA GLU A 95 24.65 -9.57 31.62
C GLU A 95 24.38 -8.28 30.85
N TYR A 96 23.15 -8.11 30.31
CA TYR A 96 22.73 -6.88 29.66
C TYR A 96 22.79 -5.70 30.61
N ASN A 97 22.16 -5.78 31.78
CA ASN A 97 22.15 -4.71 32.76
C ASN A 97 23.57 -4.30 33.19
N ASP A 98 24.43 -5.26 33.45
CA ASP A 98 25.83 -5.00 33.82
C ASP A 98 26.63 -4.30 32.72
N ARG A 99 26.40 -4.67 31.46
CA ARG A 99 27.05 -4.04 30.30
C ARG A 99 26.49 -2.64 30.05
N PHE A 100 25.20 -2.49 30.14
CA PHE A 100 24.47 -1.26 29.94
C PHE A 100 24.92 -0.19 30.95
N GLU A 101 24.90 -0.51 32.25
CA GLU A 101 25.39 0.42 33.29
C GLU A 101 26.83 0.85 33.06
N LYS A 102 27.71 -0.06 32.65
CA LYS A 102 29.12 0.27 32.37
C LYS A 102 29.28 1.23 31.21
N ILE A 103 28.46 1.04 30.14
CA ILE A 103 28.50 1.89 28.96
C ILE A 103 27.94 3.29 29.29
N ILE A 104 26.81 3.37 29.98
CA ILE A 104 26.22 4.66 30.42
C ILE A 104 27.23 5.43 31.29
N LYS A 105 27.76 4.81 32.36
CA LYS A 105 28.75 5.45 33.22
C LYS A 105 29.99 5.93 32.46
N LYS A 106 30.40 5.22 31.42
CA LYS A 106 31.51 5.67 30.56
C LYS A 106 31.17 6.96 29.83
N HIS A 107 29.98 7.04 29.19
CA HIS A 107 29.56 8.22 28.44
C HIS A 107 29.22 9.40 29.34
N GLU A 108 28.69 9.18 30.55
CA GLU A 108 28.51 10.22 31.56
C GLU A 108 29.87 10.81 32.00
N ASN A 109 30.86 9.98 32.27
CA ASN A 109 32.22 10.42 32.59
C ASN A 109 32.88 11.18 31.42
N GLU A 110 32.65 10.73 30.18
CA GLU A 110 33.11 11.45 28.99
C GLU A 110 32.42 12.81 28.85
N GLN A 111 31.13 12.91 29.18
CA GLN A 111 30.36 14.14 29.20
C GLN A 111 30.92 15.12 30.24
N ASP A 112 31.17 14.64 31.46
CA ASP A 112 31.63 15.46 32.58
C ASP A 112 33.09 15.94 32.39
N SER A 113 33.93 15.12 31.77
CA SER A 113 35.35 15.41 31.51
C SER A 113 35.61 16.13 30.19
N ALA A 114 34.58 16.37 29.37
CA ALA A 114 34.73 16.89 28.01
C ALA A 114 35.23 18.37 27.98
N ARG A 115 36.44 18.57 27.48
CA ARG A 115 37.01 19.90 27.23
C ARG A 115 36.56 20.55 25.93
N LYS A 116 35.97 19.78 25.00
CA LYS A 116 35.50 20.26 23.69
C LYS A 116 33.99 20.05 23.58
N PHE A 117 33.27 21.06 23.17
CA PHE A 117 31.81 21.04 23.02
C PHE A 117 31.31 19.87 22.14
N LYS A 118 32.05 19.50 21.10
CA LYS A 118 31.68 18.39 20.23
C LYS A 118 31.72 17.04 20.97
N ILE A 119 32.70 16.82 21.85
CA ILE A 119 32.82 15.59 22.67
C ILE A 119 31.66 15.54 23.67
N TYR A 120 31.39 16.62 24.37
CA TYR A 120 30.25 16.78 25.27
C TYR A 120 28.93 16.43 24.58
N LYS A 121 28.67 17.05 23.40
CA LYS A 121 27.45 16.84 22.65
C LYS A 121 27.27 15.38 22.21
N ASN A 122 28.34 14.73 21.72
CA ASN A 122 28.30 13.34 21.30
C ASN A 122 28.05 12.42 22.49
N ALA A 123 28.75 12.61 23.61
CA ALA A 123 28.57 11.77 24.81
C ALA A 123 27.14 11.88 25.37
N ARG A 124 26.61 13.12 25.43
CA ARG A 124 25.21 13.38 25.84
C ARG A 124 24.21 12.69 24.92
N GLN A 125 24.42 12.78 23.61
CA GLN A 125 23.55 12.13 22.65
C GLN A 125 23.59 10.60 22.81
N SER A 126 24.76 10.00 23.02
CA SER A 126 24.89 8.56 23.28
C SER A 126 24.17 8.11 24.54
N VAL A 127 24.15 8.91 25.60
CA VAL A 127 23.38 8.60 26.82
C VAL A 127 21.87 8.61 26.54
N VAL A 128 21.39 9.60 25.78
CA VAL A 128 19.98 9.68 25.41
C VAL A 128 19.57 8.46 24.56
N GLU A 129 20.34 8.15 23.52
CA GLU A 129 20.09 7.03 22.62
C GLU A 129 20.09 5.67 23.37
N LEU A 130 20.99 5.49 24.34
CA LEU A 130 21.05 4.27 25.16
C LEU A 130 19.82 4.15 26.07
N ASN A 131 19.38 5.24 26.69
CA ASN A 131 18.18 5.22 27.52
C ASN A 131 16.92 4.96 26.69
N GLU A 132 16.79 5.58 25.51
CA GLU A 132 15.70 5.31 24.58
C GLU A 132 15.66 3.85 24.16
N PHE A 133 16.82 3.22 23.92
CA PHE A 133 16.93 1.81 23.61
C PHE A 133 16.49 0.90 24.78
N ASP A 134 16.89 1.22 26.03
CA ASP A 134 16.46 0.46 27.21
C ASP A 134 14.97 0.58 27.47
N ASP A 135 14.42 1.81 27.32
CA ASP A 135 12.99 2.09 27.43
C ASP A 135 12.19 1.31 26.38
N GLU A 136 12.68 1.25 25.13
CA GLU A 136 12.05 0.50 24.04
C GLU A 136 12.04 -1.02 24.33
N ILE A 137 13.15 -1.58 24.80
CA ILE A 137 13.25 -2.98 25.22
C ILE A 137 12.24 -3.29 26.34
N ALA A 138 12.15 -2.41 27.34
CA ALA A 138 11.24 -2.58 28.46
C ALA A 138 9.77 -2.45 28.04
N PHE A 139 9.44 -1.45 27.22
CA PHE A 139 8.08 -1.19 26.74
C PHE A 139 7.55 -2.33 25.86
N ASN A 140 8.36 -2.82 24.94
CA ASN A 140 7.98 -3.90 24.03
C ASN A 140 8.13 -5.31 24.62
N ASN A 141 8.62 -5.44 25.87
CA ASN A 141 8.99 -6.70 26.50
C ASN A 141 9.91 -7.54 25.57
N ASP A 142 10.86 -6.86 24.92
CA ASP A 142 11.78 -7.45 23.96
C ASP A 142 13.02 -8.04 24.66
N SER A 143 13.81 -8.79 23.94
CA SER A 143 15.07 -9.35 24.43
C SER A 143 16.28 -8.83 23.67
N VAL A 144 17.39 -8.66 24.35
CA VAL A 144 18.64 -8.20 23.75
C VAL A 144 19.39 -9.37 23.12
N LYS A 145 19.89 -9.12 21.92
CA LYS A 145 20.76 -10.04 21.16
C LYS A 145 22.10 -9.36 20.87
N THR A 146 23.14 -10.15 20.75
CA THR A 146 24.38 -9.68 20.12
C THR A 146 24.43 -10.19 18.70
N ILE A 147 24.85 -9.33 17.78
CA ILE A 147 25.00 -9.68 16.37
C ILE A 147 26.37 -9.27 15.83
N THR A 148 26.84 -10.05 14.86
CA THR A 148 27.96 -9.71 13.98
C THR A 148 27.56 -10.06 12.56
N VAL A 149 27.46 -9.06 11.69
CA VAL A 149 27.10 -9.26 10.28
C VAL A 149 28.32 -9.05 9.40
N ARG A 150 28.63 -10.03 8.56
CA ARG A 150 29.74 -10.01 7.62
C ARG A 150 29.24 -10.16 6.20
N VAL A 151 29.78 -9.35 5.30
CA VAL A 151 29.49 -9.40 3.85
C VAL A 151 30.77 -9.86 3.15
N TYR A 152 30.78 -11.09 2.67
CA TYR A 152 31.86 -11.66 1.87
C TYR A 152 31.61 -11.34 0.40
N ILE A 153 32.60 -10.73 -0.24
CA ILE A 153 32.53 -10.29 -1.61
C ILE A 153 33.62 -11.01 -2.39
N TYR A 154 33.31 -11.50 -3.59
CA TYR A 154 34.28 -12.18 -4.43
C TYR A 154 34.13 -11.86 -5.91
N ASP A 155 35.23 -11.93 -6.65
CA ASP A 155 35.25 -11.79 -8.11
C ASP A 155 36.47 -12.47 -8.73
N ASP A 156 36.50 -12.55 -10.06
CA ASP A 156 37.55 -13.22 -10.82
C ASP A 156 38.85 -12.38 -10.93
N THR A 157 38.74 -11.04 -10.85
CA THR A 157 39.90 -10.11 -10.90
C THR A 157 39.85 -9.12 -9.74
N LEU A 158 41.02 -8.55 -9.41
CA LEU A 158 41.13 -7.57 -8.32
C LEU A 158 40.35 -6.28 -8.62
N GLU A 159 40.40 -5.82 -9.89
CA GLU A 159 39.68 -4.62 -10.33
C GLU A 159 38.15 -4.81 -10.16
N LYS A 160 37.61 -5.94 -10.61
CA LYS A 160 36.19 -6.26 -10.44
C LYS A 160 35.81 -6.42 -8.98
N LEU A 161 36.68 -7.02 -8.16
CA LEU A 161 36.44 -7.09 -6.71
C LEU A 161 36.30 -5.68 -6.12
N GLN A 162 37.16 -4.74 -6.52
CA GLN A 162 37.13 -3.37 -6.02
C GLN A 162 35.91 -2.59 -6.47
N GLU A 163 35.49 -2.75 -7.71
CA GLU A 163 34.24 -2.19 -8.22
C GLU A 163 33.02 -2.73 -7.45
N ARG A 164 33.01 -4.03 -7.19
CA ARG A 164 31.92 -4.68 -6.44
C ARG A 164 31.91 -4.25 -4.98
N LEU A 165 33.06 -4.17 -4.35
CA LEU A 165 33.22 -3.63 -3.00
C LEU A 165 32.63 -2.20 -2.90
N ASN A 166 32.95 -1.33 -3.84
CA ASN A 166 32.38 0.03 -3.89
C ASN A 166 30.86 0.02 -4.05
N LYS A 167 30.31 -0.89 -4.86
CA LYS A 167 28.84 -1.05 -4.99
C LYS A 167 28.20 -1.47 -3.68
N VAL A 168 28.82 -2.41 -2.95
CA VAL A 168 28.33 -2.86 -1.63
C VAL A 168 28.39 -1.71 -0.61
N ILE A 169 29.50 -0.98 -0.54
CA ILE A 169 29.66 0.18 0.36
C ILE A 169 28.60 1.24 0.06
N ASN A 170 28.39 1.57 -1.23
CA ASN A 170 27.36 2.54 -1.62
C ASN A 170 25.95 2.05 -1.27
N GLN A 171 25.68 0.76 -1.40
CA GLN A 171 24.38 0.19 -1.04
C GLN A 171 24.18 0.18 0.48
N LEU A 172 25.20 -0.16 1.26
CA LEU A 172 25.17 -0.02 2.73
C LEU A 172 24.88 1.43 3.15
N ALA A 173 25.56 2.40 2.53
CA ALA A 173 25.35 3.81 2.81
C ALA A 173 23.91 4.27 2.52
N ARG A 174 23.28 3.75 1.45
CA ARG A 174 21.88 4.05 1.10
C ARG A 174 20.89 3.60 2.18
N ILE A 175 21.18 2.49 2.83
CA ILE A 175 20.38 1.96 3.94
C ILE A 175 20.92 2.37 5.32
N SER A 176 21.80 3.40 5.33
CA SER A 176 22.42 3.98 6.54
C SER A 176 23.22 3.00 7.38
N LEU A 177 23.70 1.90 6.80
CA LEU A 177 24.64 0.99 7.42
C LEU A 177 26.08 1.35 7.04
N ARG A 178 27.01 1.00 7.90
CA ARG A 178 28.44 1.21 7.67
C ARG A 178 29.19 -0.09 7.91
N GLY A 179 30.11 -0.41 7.00
CA GLY A 179 30.98 -1.56 7.11
C GLY A 179 32.44 -1.17 6.87
N PHE A 180 33.35 -1.92 7.43
CA PHE A 180 34.79 -1.77 7.22
C PHE A 180 35.43 -3.14 6.96
N ILE A 181 36.60 -3.12 6.33
CA ILE A 181 37.44 -4.31 6.18
C ILE A 181 38.39 -4.34 7.35
N GLN A 182 38.40 -5.44 8.11
CA GLN A 182 39.39 -5.66 9.15
C GLN A 182 40.74 -5.99 8.50
N THR A 183 41.62 -5.02 8.40
CA THR A 183 42.98 -5.22 7.87
C THR A 183 43.74 -6.23 8.68
N ASN A 184 44.43 -7.16 8.02
CA ASN A 184 45.20 -8.27 8.64
C ASN A 184 44.38 -9.28 9.44
N ASN A 185 43.05 -9.22 9.43
CA ASN A 185 42.20 -10.15 10.20
C ASN A 185 41.33 -11.07 9.33
N LEU A 186 41.49 -11.04 8.02
CA LEU A 186 40.71 -11.83 7.07
C LEU A 186 40.72 -13.34 7.34
N ILE A 187 41.76 -13.85 8.02
CA ILE A 187 41.82 -15.25 8.46
C ILE A 187 40.67 -15.56 9.44
N GLN A 188 40.37 -14.66 10.37
CA GLN A 188 39.28 -14.84 11.32
C GLN A 188 37.92 -14.74 10.59
N ASP A 189 37.78 -13.82 9.65
CA ASP A 189 36.56 -13.71 8.85
C ASP A 189 36.29 -15.00 8.05
N VAL A 190 37.32 -15.60 7.46
CA VAL A 190 37.18 -16.90 6.78
C VAL A 190 36.84 -18.03 7.77
N ARG A 191 37.37 -17.98 8.98
CA ARG A 191 37.01 -18.95 10.04
C ARG A 191 35.58 -18.78 10.50
N ALA A 192 35.08 -17.53 10.55
CA ALA A 192 33.72 -17.21 10.90
C ALA A 192 32.68 -17.82 9.93
N LEU A 193 33.03 -18.06 8.67
CA LEU A 193 32.15 -18.81 7.74
C LEU A 193 31.81 -20.23 8.23
N THR A 194 32.64 -20.81 9.09
CA THR A 194 32.52 -22.21 9.53
C THR A 194 32.40 -22.38 11.03
N ARG A 195 32.58 -21.32 11.78
CA ARG A 195 32.50 -21.30 13.24
C ARG A 195 31.76 -20.05 13.66
N PHE A 196 31.02 -20.16 14.76
CA PHE A 196 30.51 -18.99 15.45
C PHE A 196 31.68 -18.12 15.92
N ASP A 197 31.64 -16.84 15.60
CA ASP A 197 32.64 -15.87 16.01
C ASP A 197 31.94 -14.70 16.72
N ASP A 198 32.27 -14.55 17.99
CA ASP A 198 31.76 -13.53 18.90
C ASP A 198 32.76 -12.40 19.17
N SER A 199 33.82 -12.28 18.34
CA SER A 199 34.91 -11.32 18.56
C SER A 199 34.47 -9.85 18.48
N VAL A 200 33.41 -9.54 17.68
CA VAL A 200 32.84 -8.21 17.57
C VAL A 200 31.31 -8.32 17.68
N GLN A 201 30.82 -7.98 18.87
CA GLN A 201 29.39 -8.09 19.16
C GLN A 201 28.78 -6.71 19.33
N LYS A 202 27.73 -6.41 18.59
CA LYS A 202 26.87 -5.27 18.87
C LYS A 202 25.54 -5.75 19.45
N MET A 203 25.10 -5.09 20.52
CA MET A 203 23.79 -5.36 21.13
C MET A 203 22.71 -4.67 20.30
N VAL A 204 21.65 -5.40 20.02
CA VAL A 204 20.45 -4.95 19.30
C VAL A 204 19.22 -5.63 19.91
N SER A 205 18.04 -5.08 19.66
CA SER A 205 16.78 -5.72 20.03
C SER A 205 16.52 -6.99 19.23
N SER A 206 15.74 -7.94 19.75
CA SER A 206 15.38 -9.14 18.98
C SER A 206 14.47 -8.79 17.81
N SER A 207 13.69 -7.70 17.90
CA SER A 207 12.91 -7.13 16.78
C SER A 207 13.82 -6.67 15.64
N THR A 208 14.94 -5.99 15.92
CA THR A 208 15.96 -5.63 14.92
C THR A 208 16.52 -6.86 14.21
N VAL A 209 16.83 -7.93 14.97
CA VAL A 209 17.32 -9.19 14.39
C VAL A 209 16.23 -9.84 13.53
N ALA A 210 14.99 -9.82 13.98
CA ALA A 210 13.87 -10.33 13.23
C ALA A 210 13.70 -9.57 11.91
N ASP A 211 13.71 -8.26 11.93
CA ASP A 211 13.62 -7.41 10.74
C ASP A 211 14.78 -7.64 9.76
N MET A 212 15.99 -7.83 10.27
CA MET A 212 17.17 -8.09 9.47
C MET A 212 17.09 -9.44 8.75
N LEU A 213 16.63 -10.47 9.47
CA LEU A 213 16.60 -11.86 9.02
C LEU A 213 15.27 -12.26 8.40
N MET A 214 14.22 -11.47 8.59
CA MET A 214 12.90 -11.79 8.11
C MET A 214 12.86 -11.86 6.59
N ARG A 215 13.02 -13.04 6.13
CA ARG A 215 12.74 -13.49 4.78
C ARG A 215 11.25 -13.82 4.67
N SER A 216 10.38 -12.92 5.05
CA SER A 216 8.95 -13.10 4.86
C SER A 216 8.53 -12.70 3.47
N GLU A 217 9.39 -12.90 2.52
CA GLU A 217 8.98 -12.89 1.14
C GLU A 217 8.15 -14.15 0.94
N ILE A 218 6.88 -13.99 1.12
CA ILE A 218 5.91 -15.06 1.01
C ILE A 218 5.77 -15.37 -0.47
N ASN A 219 6.07 -16.59 -0.82
CA ASN A 219 5.57 -17.15 -2.06
C ASN A 219 4.07 -17.38 -1.84
N LYS A 220 3.22 -16.46 -2.32
CA LYS A 220 1.78 -16.56 -2.21
C LYS A 220 1.21 -16.77 -3.60
N ILE A 221 0.78 -17.98 -3.86
CA ILE A 221 0.09 -18.37 -5.07
C ILE A 221 -1.23 -18.96 -4.61
N ASP A 222 -2.27 -18.16 -4.65
CA ASP A 222 -3.63 -18.62 -4.42
C ASP A 222 -4.21 -19.24 -5.71
N GLU A 223 -5.26 -20.04 -5.62
CA GLU A 223 -5.90 -20.67 -6.76
C GLU A 223 -6.76 -19.66 -7.54
N ASP A 224 -6.81 -19.78 -8.85
CA ASP A 224 -7.68 -19.01 -9.76
C ASP A 224 -7.56 -17.47 -9.63
N VAL A 225 -6.33 -16.98 -9.45
CA VAL A 225 -6.05 -15.56 -9.30
C VAL A 225 -4.96 -15.06 -10.23
N ALA A 226 -4.89 -13.74 -10.38
CA ALA A 226 -3.91 -13.07 -11.21
C ALA A 226 -2.48 -13.21 -10.66
N LEU A 227 -1.54 -13.61 -11.52
CA LEU A 227 -0.13 -13.43 -11.25
C LEU A 227 0.24 -11.95 -11.44
N ILE A 228 0.51 -11.24 -10.36
CA ILE A 228 0.76 -9.80 -10.41
C ILE A 228 2.25 -9.43 -10.32
N GLY A 229 3.07 -10.36 -9.86
CA GLY A 229 4.49 -10.08 -9.70
C GLY A 229 5.27 -11.26 -9.14
N TYR A 230 6.48 -10.95 -8.74
CA TYR A 230 7.34 -11.89 -8.02
C TYR A 230 8.00 -11.18 -6.84
N THR A 231 8.22 -11.95 -5.80
CA THR A 231 9.07 -11.61 -4.67
C THR A 231 10.43 -12.28 -4.86
N ARG A 232 11.34 -12.05 -3.96
CA ARG A 232 12.63 -12.75 -3.98
C ARG A 232 12.50 -14.28 -3.88
N ASN A 233 11.48 -14.77 -3.20
CA ASN A 233 11.28 -16.20 -2.95
C ASN A 233 10.37 -16.90 -3.95
N GLY A 234 9.75 -16.17 -4.87
CA GLY A 234 8.90 -16.77 -5.91
C GLY A 234 7.79 -15.86 -6.43
N LEU A 235 6.82 -16.47 -7.05
CA LEU A 235 5.70 -15.76 -7.65
C LEU A 235 4.75 -15.20 -6.59
N TYR A 236 4.09 -14.09 -6.91
CA TYR A 236 3.13 -13.43 -6.05
C TYR A 236 1.79 -13.26 -6.77
N ALA A 237 0.82 -14.06 -6.35
CA ALA A 237 -0.53 -14.14 -6.90
C ALA A 237 -1.54 -14.26 -5.74
N PRO A 238 -1.85 -13.17 -5.02
CA PRO A 238 -2.76 -13.21 -3.88
C PRO A 238 -4.23 -13.16 -4.31
N ASP A 239 -5.10 -13.86 -3.61
CA ASP A 239 -6.55 -13.68 -3.71
C ASP A 239 -6.99 -12.48 -2.86
N PHE A 240 -7.35 -11.38 -3.51
CA PHE A 240 -7.85 -10.18 -2.86
C PHE A 240 -9.29 -10.30 -2.37
N TYR A 241 -10.04 -11.29 -2.86
CA TYR A 241 -11.46 -11.49 -2.57
C TYR A 241 -11.74 -12.75 -1.72
N SER A 242 -10.71 -13.38 -1.17
CA SER A 242 -10.87 -14.48 -0.23
C SER A 242 -11.73 -14.06 0.97
N PHE A 243 -12.61 -14.95 1.42
CA PHE A 243 -13.41 -14.73 2.64
C PHE A 243 -12.57 -14.65 3.92
N GLU A 244 -11.29 -15.06 3.87
CA GLU A 244 -10.34 -14.87 4.97
C GLU A 244 -9.89 -13.41 5.11
N ASN A 245 -10.02 -12.58 4.08
CA ASN A 245 -9.58 -11.20 4.11
C ASN A 245 -10.53 -10.33 4.94
N TYR A 246 -9.97 -9.37 5.68
CA TYR A 246 -10.77 -8.41 6.46
C TYR A 246 -11.51 -7.41 5.56
N SER A 247 -10.93 -7.07 4.42
CA SER A 247 -11.48 -6.13 3.44
C SER A 247 -11.00 -6.51 2.04
N TYR A 248 -11.76 -6.12 1.01
CA TYR A 248 -11.38 -6.28 -0.39
C TYR A 248 -10.80 -4.99 -0.98
N ASN A 249 -10.66 -3.95 -0.14
CA ASN A 249 -10.20 -2.65 -0.59
C ASN A 249 -8.69 -2.60 -0.77
N LYS A 250 -8.26 -1.90 -1.82
CA LYS A 250 -6.86 -1.73 -2.21
C LYS A 250 -6.50 -0.27 -2.39
N ILE A 251 -5.25 0.09 -2.15
CA ILE A 251 -4.73 1.43 -2.41
C ILE A 251 -3.34 1.34 -3.06
N PHE A 252 -3.16 2.10 -4.13
CA PHE A 252 -1.91 2.22 -4.86
C PHE A 252 -1.34 3.63 -4.68
N ILE A 253 -0.15 3.73 -4.09
CA ILE A 253 0.49 5.00 -3.74
C ILE A 253 1.85 5.06 -4.42
N GLY A 254 2.22 6.22 -4.94
CA GLY A 254 3.56 6.42 -5.49
C GLY A 254 3.67 7.66 -6.36
N GLY A 255 4.90 8.06 -6.66
CA GLY A 255 5.19 9.15 -7.58
C GLY A 255 4.81 8.86 -9.02
N MET A 256 4.94 9.87 -9.88
CA MET A 256 4.74 9.71 -11.31
C MET A 256 5.71 8.66 -11.88
N GLY A 257 5.22 7.79 -12.77
CA GLY A 257 6.04 6.73 -13.38
C GLY A 257 6.42 5.58 -12.44
N SER A 258 5.86 5.50 -11.22
CA SER A 258 6.10 4.38 -10.30
C SER A 258 5.41 3.07 -10.71
N GLY A 259 4.57 3.08 -11.75
CA GLY A 259 3.92 1.90 -12.32
C GLY A 259 2.58 1.50 -11.68
N LYS A 260 1.95 2.38 -10.91
CA LYS A 260 0.65 2.13 -10.24
C LYS A 260 -0.44 1.70 -11.22
N SER A 261 -0.74 2.56 -12.21
CA SER A 261 -1.80 2.30 -13.20
C SER A 261 -1.53 1.04 -14.02
N ALA A 262 -0.26 0.76 -14.35
CA ALA A 262 0.11 -0.45 -15.07
C ALA A 262 -0.09 -1.73 -14.22
N LEU A 263 0.27 -1.70 -12.93
CA LEU A 263 0.03 -2.83 -12.02
C LEU A 263 -1.47 -3.03 -11.80
N LEU A 264 -2.23 -1.95 -11.61
CA LEU A 264 -3.68 -2.00 -11.44
C LEU A 264 -4.37 -2.61 -12.66
N LYS A 265 -4.02 -2.16 -13.88
CA LYS A 265 -4.52 -2.72 -15.14
C LYS A 265 -4.17 -4.21 -15.28
N SER A 266 -2.97 -4.63 -14.87
CA SER A 266 -2.55 -6.03 -14.90
C SER A 266 -3.38 -6.91 -13.94
N ILE A 267 -3.69 -6.41 -12.75
CA ILE A 267 -4.56 -7.11 -11.80
C ILE A 267 -5.98 -7.23 -12.38
N GLY A 268 -6.54 -6.10 -12.86
CA GLY A 268 -7.88 -6.06 -13.42
C GLY A 268 -8.04 -6.95 -14.67
N GLU A 269 -7.09 -6.90 -15.60
CA GLU A 269 -7.12 -7.71 -16.82
C GLU A 269 -7.28 -9.20 -16.54
N SER A 270 -6.41 -9.73 -15.68
CA SER A 270 -6.42 -11.16 -15.38
C SER A 270 -7.72 -11.61 -14.68
N THR A 271 -8.30 -10.75 -13.85
CA THR A 271 -9.56 -11.06 -13.14
C THR A 271 -10.77 -10.90 -14.05
N ILE A 272 -10.81 -9.87 -14.89
CA ILE A 272 -11.91 -9.63 -15.85
C ILE A 272 -11.97 -10.75 -16.89
N LEU A 273 -10.82 -11.13 -17.46
CA LEU A 273 -10.75 -12.23 -18.44
C LEU A 273 -11.17 -13.58 -17.85
N GLY A 274 -11.04 -13.77 -16.54
CA GLY A 274 -11.56 -14.94 -15.82
C GLY A 274 -13.10 -15.01 -15.75
N GLY A 275 -13.81 -13.94 -16.13
CA GLY A 275 -15.28 -13.89 -16.21
C GLY A 275 -16.02 -13.85 -14.87
N SER A 276 -15.30 -13.84 -13.76
CA SER A 276 -15.85 -13.81 -12.40
C SER A 276 -15.63 -12.46 -11.68
N HIS A 277 -15.22 -11.44 -12.41
CA HIS A 277 -14.91 -10.12 -11.85
C HIS A 277 -15.50 -9.00 -12.70
N ILE A 278 -16.14 -8.07 -12.05
CA ILE A 278 -16.73 -6.87 -12.65
C ILE A 278 -15.94 -5.67 -12.12
N ALA A 279 -15.41 -4.84 -13.00
CA ALA A 279 -14.69 -3.63 -12.64
C ALA A 279 -15.38 -2.40 -13.21
N HIS A 280 -15.71 -1.44 -12.34
CA HIS A 280 -16.20 -0.12 -12.70
C HIS A 280 -15.12 0.92 -12.46
N ILE A 281 -14.61 1.56 -13.51
CA ILE A 281 -13.40 2.37 -13.50
C ILE A 281 -13.75 3.84 -13.74
N PHE A 282 -13.39 4.71 -12.81
CA PHE A 282 -13.52 6.17 -12.94
C PHE A 282 -12.23 6.73 -13.54
N ASP A 283 -12.31 7.17 -14.79
CA ASP A 283 -11.17 7.66 -15.59
C ASP A 283 -11.33 9.16 -15.91
N ILE A 284 -10.45 9.98 -15.37
CA ILE A 284 -10.44 11.43 -15.62
C ILE A 284 -9.41 11.85 -16.69
N HIS A 285 -8.54 10.94 -17.11
CA HIS A 285 -7.40 11.25 -17.99
C HIS A 285 -7.45 10.54 -19.34
N GLU A 286 -8.51 9.76 -19.64
CA GLU A 286 -8.63 8.92 -20.84
C GLU A 286 -7.48 7.89 -20.98
N GLU A 287 -7.03 7.36 -19.83
CA GLU A 287 -5.94 6.39 -19.81
C GLU A 287 -6.44 4.96 -20.01
N TYR A 288 -7.75 4.71 -19.93
CA TYR A 288 -8.34 3.37 -19.99
C TYR A 288 -8.99 3.01 -21.33
N ASP A 289 -9.01 3.88 -22.32
CA ASP A 289 -9.67 3.63 -23.62
C ASP A 289 -9.10 2.41 -24.36
N ASP A 290 -7.76 2.34 -24.53
CA ASP A 290 -7.15 1.22 -25.21
C ASP A 290 -7.27 -0.08 -24.39
N TYR A 291 -7.23 0.04 -23.06
CA TYR A 291 -7.45 -1.07 -22.13
C TYR A 291 -8.88 -1.61 -22.24
N ALA A 292 -9.88 -0.74 -22.24
CA ALA A 292 -11.28 -1.08 -22.37
C ALA A 292 -11.56 -1.75 -23.74
N LYS A 293 -11.00 -1.18 -24.81
CA LYS A 293 -11.12 -1.75 -26.16
C LYS A 293 -10.52 -3.16 -26.25
N GLN A 294 -9.37 -3.39 -25.60
CA GLN A 294 -8.70 -4.70 -25.60
C GLN A 294 -9.51 -5.76 -24.84
N LEU A 295 -10.22 -5.38 -23.78
CA LEU A 295 -10.98 -6.28 -22.92
C LEU A 295 -12.48 -6.32 -23.22
N ASP A 296 -12.93 -5.66 -24.29
CA ASP A 296 -14.35 -5.51 -24.66
C ASP A 296 -15.20 -4.92 -23.52
N ILE A 297 -14.66 -3.90 -22.85
CA ILE A 297 -15.33 -3.15 -21.78
C ILE A 297 -16.02 -1.95 -22.39
N SER A 298 -17.27 -1.69 -21.99
CA SER A 298 -18.01 -0.50 -22.42
C SER A 298 -17.41 0.76 -21.78
N VAL A 299 -17.17 1.79 -22.61
CA VAL A 299 -16.76 3.13 -22.16
C VAL A 299 -17.93 4.08 -22.27
N PHE A 300 -18.21 4.79 -21.20
CA PHE A 300 -19.24 5.81 -21.16
C PHE A 300 -18.62 7.19 -20.98
N ASP A 301 -18.82 8.04 -21.96
CA ASP A 301 -18.37 9.42 -21.94
C ASP A 301 -19.45 10.30 -21.29
N PHE A 302 -19.25 10.63 -20.04
CA PHE A 302 -20.10 11.61 -19.38
C PHE A 302 -19.89 12.99 -19.99
N ASN A 303 -20.94 13.52 -20.58
CA ASN A 303 -20.94 14.80 -21.25
C ASN A 303 -22.36 15.42 -21.17
N GLU A 304 -22.60 16.47 -21.92
CA GLU A 304 -23.93 17.14 -21.96
C GLU A 304 -25.09 16.23 -22.40
N ASN A 305 -24.81 15.11 -23.07
CA ASN A 305 -25.81 14.20 -23.64
C ASN A 305 -26.00 12.92 -22.82
N GLN A 306 -25.08 12.56 -21.96
CA GLN A 306 -25.14 11.35 -21.13
C GLN A 306 -25.02 11.72 -19.67
N ASN A 307 -26.09 11.60 -18.92
CA ASN A 307 -26.20 12.12 -17.57
C ASN A 307 -27.05 11.25 -16.63
N ILE A 308 -26.85 11.50 -15.34
CA ILE A 308 -27.60 10.92 -14.23
C ILE A 308 -28.37 12.06 -13.54
N ASN A 309 -29.63 11.83 -13.21
CA ASN A 309 -30.43 12.79 -12.45
C ASN A 309 -29.93 12.88 -11.01
N PHE A 310 -29.50 14.07 -10.63
CA PHE A 310 -29.01 14.35 -9.27
C PHE A 310 -30.05 14.06 -8.17
N MET A 311 -31.33 14.21 -8.47
CA MET A 311 -32.44 13.97 -7.52
C MET A 311 -32.88 12.52 -7.48
N GLN A 312 -32.50 11.67 -8.42
CA GLN A 312 -32.95 10.29 -8.49
C GLN A 312 -32.32 9.43 -7.40
N MET A 313 -33.11 8.53 -6.81
CA MET A 313 -32.62 7.44 -5.97
C MET A 313 -32.30 6.24 -6.86
N PHE A 314 -31.16 5.58 -6.60
CA PHE A 314 -30.69 4.44 -7.38
C PHE A 314 -30.70 3.13 -6.59
N TYR A 315 -30.77 3.18 -5.27
CA TYR A 315 -30.83 2.01 -4.41
C TYR A 315 -31.67 2.31 -3.15
N VAL A 316 -32.12 1.25 -2.52
CA VAL A 316 -32.75 1.25 -1.18
C VAL A 316 -32.17 0.09 -0.36
N ASP A 317 -31.90 0.33 0.93
CA ASP A 317 -31.24 -0.64 1.81
C ASP A 317 -32.26 -1.60 2.44
N ASN A 318 -33.05 -2.30 1.60
CA ASN A 318 -33.94 -3.35 2.09
C ASN A 318 -34.31 -4.37 0.99
N ASP A 319 -34.53 -5.61 1.42
CA ASP A 319 -34.84 -6.74 0.53
C ASP A 319 -36.12 -6.58 -0.29
N LYS A 320 -37.02 -5.69 0.11
CA LYS A 320 -38.30 -5.47 -0.57
C LYS A 320 -38.22 -4.45 -1.68
N GLY A 321 -37.11 -3.71 -1.79
CA GLY A 321 -36.94 -2.63 -2.76
C GLY A 321 -37.90 -1.44 -2.56
N VAL A 322 -38.50 -1.29 -1.36
CA VAL A 322 -39.50 -0.27 -1.07
C VAL A 322 -38.83 0.94 -0.41
N ILE A 323 -39.11 2.13 -0.90
CA ILE A 323 -38.54 3.37 -0.40
C ILE A 323 -39.06 3.66 1.01
N THR A 324 -38.16 3.76 1.97
CA THR A 324 -38.45 4.08 3.38
C THR A 324 -38.10 5.52 3.73
N LYS A 325 -38.56 5.99 4.88
CA LYS A 325 -38.18 7.32 5.41
C LYS A 325 -36.66 7.44 5.63
N SER A 326 -35.99 6.35 5.99
CA SER A 326 -34.53 6.32 6.17
C SER A 326 -33.82 6.55 4.86
N ASP A 327 -34.25 5.87 3.78
CA ASP A 327 -33.66 6.01 2.43
C ASP A 327 -33.84 7.45 1.93
N VAL A 328 -35.04 8.02 2.10
CA VAL A 328 -35.31 9.42 1.75
C VAL A 328 -34.39 10.37 2.53
N GLN A 329 -34.23 10.17 3.84
CA GLN A 329 -33.39 11.02 4.67
C GLN A 329 -31.93 10.96 4.23
N THR A 330 -31.41 9.77 3.96
CA THR A 330 -30.02 9.57 3.46
C THR A 330 -29.82 10.28 2.14
N LYS A 331 -30.78 10.17 1.21
CA LYS A 331 -30.69 10.85 -0.09
C LYS A 331 -30.72 12.38 0.06
N ILE A 332 -31.62 12.91 0.87
CA ILE A 332 -31.72 14.35 1.14
C ILE A 332 -30.41 14.86 1.77
N ASP A 333 -29.86 14.17 2.75
CA ASP A 333 -28.60 14.58 3.40
C ASP A 333 -27.46 14.60 2.39
N GLY A 334 -27.38 13.64 1.46
CA GLY A 334 -26.40 13.64 0.36
C GLY A 334 -26.56 14.83 -0.60
N ILE A 335 -27.79 15.17 -0.98
CA ILE A 335 -28.08 16.34 -1.82
C ILE A 335 -27.65 17.62 -1.10
N ILE A 336 -27.99 17.75 0.18
CA ILE A 336 -27.64 18.92 1.00
C ILE A 336 -26.12 19.09 1.07
N GLU A 337 -25.37 18.02 1.32
CA GLU A 337 -23.90 18.11 1.37
C GLU A 337 -23.33 18.54 0.01
N THR A 338 -23.87 18.05 -1.10
CA THR A 338 -23.48 18.49 -2.44
C THR A 338 -23.78 19.99 -2.67
N VAL A 339 -24.99 20.45 -2.36
CA VAL A 339 -25.37 21.85 -2.51
C VAL A 339 -24.53 22.76 -1.62
N LYS A 340 -24.21 22.33 -0.39
CA LYS A 340 -23.30 23.04 0.53
C LYS A 340 -21.89 23.13 -0.03
N SER A 341 -21.36 22.02 -0.55
CA SER A 341 -19.99 21.92 -1.06
C SER A 341 -19.80 22.82 -2.29
N VAL A 342 -20.71 22.74 -3.25
CA VAL A 342 -20.65 23.53 -4.51
C VAL A 342 -20.78 25.03 -4.24
N ASN A 343 -21.63 25.44 -3.28
CA ASN A 343 -21.97 26.86 -3.06
C ASN A 343 -21.41 27.46 -1.76
N ASP A 344 -20.55 26.75 -1.04
CA ASP A 344 -19.98 27.19 0.25
C ASP A 344 -21.03 27.60 1.31
N ILE A 345 -22.17 26.91 1.37
CA ILE A 345 -23.25 27.23 2.31
C ILE A 345 -22.87 26.74 3.70
N THR A 346 -22.81 27.69 4.65
CA THR A 346 -22.46 27.38 6.06
C THR A 346 -23.62 27.63 7.04
N LYS A 347 -24.64 28.40 6.63
CA LYS A 347 -25.77 28.76 7.51
C LYS A 347 -26.75 27.60 7.67
N GLU A 348 -26.99 27.16 8.91
CA GLU A 348 -27.92 26.08 9.23
C GLU A 348 -29.38 26.39 8.84
N THR A 349 -29.79 27.64 8.88
CA THR A 349 -31.15 28.07 8.50
C THR A 349 -31.42 27.79 7.02
N VAL A 350 -30.46 28.05 6.15
CA VAL A 350 -30.51 27.75 4.71
C VAL A 350 -30.63 26.25 4.48
N VAL A 351 -29.81 25.48 5.20
CA VAL A 351 -29.80 24.00 5.14
C VAL A 351 -31.15 23.42 5.54
N LYS A 352 -31.74 23.91 6.65
CA LYS A 352 -33.04 23.45 7.11
C LYS A 352 -34.16 23.73 6.10
N GLN A 353 -34.11 24.87 5.42
CA GLN A 353 -35.12 25.20 4.39
C GLN A 353 -34.99 24.27 3.17
N LEU A 354 -33.77 24.02 2.70
CA LEU A 354 -33.53 23.07 1.62
C LEU A 354 -34.05 21.67 2.01
N LYS A 355 -33.77 21.23 3.24
CA LYS A 355 -34.23 19.95 3.76
C LYS A 355 -35.75 19.81 3.76
N LEU A 356 -36.48 20.83 4.21
CA LEU A 356 -37.94 20.84 4.19
C LEU A 356 -38.50 20.74 2.76
N LEU A 357 -37.94 21.55 1.85
CA LEU A 357 -38.36 21.50 0.43
C LEU A 357 -38.14 20.13 -0.19
N LEU A 358 -36.97 19.55 0.02
CA LEU A 358 -36.64 18.21 -0.50
C LEU A 358 -37.55 17.13 0.11
N THR A 359 -37.86 17.22 1.41
CA THR A 359 -38.78 16.28 2.05
C THR A 359 -40.14 16.27 1.37
N ASP A 360 -40.73 17.48 1.08
CA ASP A 360 -42.02 17.59 0.37
C ASP A 360 -41.99 16.91 -1.02
N PHE A 361 -40.86 17.00 -1.73
CA PHE A 361 -40.72 16.35 -3.03
C PHE A 361 -40.55 14.81 -2.92
N TYR A 362 -39.85 14.33 -1.91
CA TYR A 362 -39.61 12.87 -1.74
C TYR A 362 -40.80 12.14 -1.10
N ASP A 363 -41.69 12.81 -0.37
CA ASP A 363 -42.84 12.18 0.29
C ASP A 363 -43.74 11.42 -0.68
N ILE A 364 -43.84 11.85 -1.94
CA ILE A 364 -44.65 11.18 -2.98
C ILE A 364 -44.14 9.79 -3.38
N TYR A 365 -42.85 9.49 -3.09
CA TYR A 365 -42.20 8.21 -3.41
C TYR A 365 -42.21 7.23 -2.23
N LEU A 366 -42.57 7.67 -1.03
CA LEU A 366 -42.63 6.81 0.15
C LEU A 366 -43.55 5.60 -0.06
N ASN A 367 -43.07 4.44 0.38
CA ASN A 367 -43.76 3.15 0.28
C ASN A 367 -43.99 2.65 -1.17
N ARG A 368 -43.42 3.31 -2.19
CA ARG A 368 -43.35 2.78 -3.56
C ARG A 368 -42.13 1.89 -3.70
N LYS A 369 -42.21 0.91 -4.58
CA LYS A 369 -41.01 0.18 -4.98
C LYS A 369 -40.15 1.02 -5.92
N LEU A 370 -38.86 1.00 -5.69
CA LEU A 370 -37.91 1.77 -6.51
C LEU A 370 -37.95 1.35 -7.98
N GLU A 371 -38.06 0.05 -8.27
CA GLU A 371 -38.14 -0.52 -9.61
C GLU A 371 -39.37 -0.09 -10.41
N ASP A 372 -40.45 0.32 -9.73
CA ASP A 372 -41.70 0.78 -10.37
C ASP A 372 -41.67 2.28 -10.77
N ILE A 373 -40.59 3.01 -10.41
CA ILE A 373 -40.47 4.45 -10.67
C ILE A 373 -39.51 4.66 -11.84
N SER A 374 -40.06 5.14 -12.95
CA SER A 374 -39.23 5.45 -14.13
C SER A 374 -38.32 6.65 -13.91
N SER A 375 -37.21 6.72 -14.63
CA SER A 375 -36.26 7.85 -14.53
C SER A 375 -36.87 9.22 -14.81
N VAL A 376 -37.91 9.27 -15.64
CA VAL A 376 -38.62 10.50 -15.99
C VAL A 376 -39.62 10.96 -14.94
N GLU A 377 -39.98 10.11 -13.95
CA GLU A 377 -40.88 10.50 -12.85
C GLU A 377 -40.14 11.26 -11.75
N TRP A 378 -38.81 11.21 -11.73
CA TRP A 378 -38.03 11.92 -10.74
C TRP A 378 -37.96 13.42 -11.07
N PHE A 379 -38.21 14.24 -10.04
CA PHE A 379 -38.09 15.71 -10.17
C PHE A 379 -36.62 16.13 -10.43
N LEU A 380 -36.45 17.34 -10.93
CA LEU A 380 -35.15 17.94 -11.22
C LEU A 380 -34.81 19.02 -10.18
N LEU A 381 -33.55 19.45 -10.17
CA LEU A 381 -33.12 20.57 -9.33
C LEU A 381 -33.89 21.87 -9.64
N GLU A 382 -34.23 22.08 -10.90
CA GLU A 382 -35.06 23.22 -11.37
C GLU A 382 -36.48 23.21 -10.75
N ASP A 383 -37.07 22.04 -10.51
CA ASP A 383 -38.39 21.94 -9.88
C ASP A 383 -38.32 22.42 -8.42
N VAL A 384 -37.23 22.10 -7.71
CA VAL A 384 -36.95 22.57 -6.34
C VAL A 384 -36.79 24.11 -6.34
N LEU A 385 -36.03 24.66 -7.30
CA LEU A 385 -35.84 26.10 -7.47
C LEU A 385 -37.16 26.79 -7.73
N ASN A 386 -37.98 26.26 -8.62
CA ASN A 386 -39.30 26.82 -8.97
C ASN A 386 -40.23 26.83 -7.75
N LYS A 387 -40.26 25.75 -6.98
CA LYS A 387 -41.06 25.66 -5.74
C LYS A 387 -40.62 26.66 -4.68
N LEU A 388 -39.29 26.82 -4.49
CA LEU A 388 -38.75 27.84 -3.59
C LEU A 388 -39.18 29.24 -4.00
N THR A 389 -39.11 29.55 -5.29
CA THR A 389 -39.50 30.85 -5.85
C THR A 389 -41.01 31.12 -5.73
N GLU A 390 -41.84 30.09 -5.92
CA GLU A 390 -43.29 30.15 -5.73
C GLU A 390 -43.64 30.42 -4.26
N ASN A 391 -43.09 29.63 -3.32
CA ASN A 391 -43.29 29.76 -1.87
C ASN A 391 -42.88 31.16 -1.37
N LYS A 392 -41.78 31.71 -1.93
CA LYS A 392 -41.34 33.09 -1.66
C LYS A 392 -42.37 34.13 -2.09
N LYS A 393 -42.94 33.99 -3.31
CA LYS A 393 -43.99 34.89 -3.81
C LYS A 393 -45.28 34.82 -2.99
N LEU A 394 -45.60 33.65 -2.44
CA LEU A 394 -46.76 33.43 -1.58
C LEU A 394 -46.55 33.90 -0.13
N GLY A 395 -45.37 34.41 0.23
CA GLY A 395 -45.06 34.90 1.58
C GLY A 395 -44.93 33.82 2.63
N LEU A 396 -44.71 32.56 2.23
CA LEU A 396 -44.61 31.42 3.20
C LEU A 396 -43.39 31.46 4.09
N TYR A 397 -42.44 32.37 3.85
CA TYR A 397 -41.19 32.52 4.59
C TYR A 397 -41.14 33.76 5.49
N GLU A 398 -42.28 34.31 5.92
CA GLU A 398 -42.34 35.53 6.72
C GLU A 398 -41.61 35.43 8.07
N SER A 399 -41.48 34.24 8.64
CA SER A 399 -40.78 33.99 9.88
C SER A 399 -39.27 33.75 9.73
N ILE A 400 -38.72 33.80 8.51
CA ILE A 400 -37.35 33.47 8.19
C ILE A 400 -36.68 34.69 7.60
N ALA A 401 -35.38 34.87 7.84
CA ALA A 401 -34.62 35.93 7.21
C ALA A 401 -34.69 35.80 5.69
N LEU A 402 -35.35 36.77 5.03
CA LEU A 402 -35.48 36.81 3.57
C LEU A 402 -34.14 36.72 2.83
N GLU A 403 -33.07 37.21 3.49
CA GLU A 403 -31.70 37.08 3.01
C GLU A 403 -31.26 35.61 2.86
N ASP A 404 -31.61 34.74 3.81
CA ASP A 404 -31.25 33.32 3.76
C ASP A 404 -31.98 32.60 2.62
N ILE A 405 -33.26 32.94 2.39
CA ILE A 405 -34.04 32.41 1.28
C ILE A 405 -33.49 32.91 -0.08
N TYR A 406 -33.08 34.17 -0.14
CA TYR A 406 -32.48 34.74 -1.35
C TYR A 406 -31.12 34.07 -1.65
N ASN A 407 -30.30 33.84 -0.65
CA ASN A 407 -29.02 33.13 -0.82
C ASN A 407 -29.22 31.69 -1.29
N LEU A 408 -30.21 30.95 -0.75
CA LEU A 408 -30.58 29.63 -1.25
C LEU A 408 -31.05 29.65 -2.69
N GLU A 409 -31.91 30.62 -3.05
CA GLU A 409 -32.39 30.79 -4.42
C GLU A 409 -31.23 31.05 -5.40
N LEU A 410 -30.28 31.93 -5.04
CA LEU A 410 -29.08 32.18 -5.84
C LEU A 410 -28.22 30.92 -6.01
N SER A 411 -28.00 30.19 -4.96
CA SER A 411 -27.20 28.95 -4.96
C SER A 411 -27.82 27.88 -5.87
N LEU A 412 -29.13 27.63 -5.75
CA LEU A 412 -29.83 26.68 -6.63
C LEU A 412 -29.88 27.18 -8.07
N ARG A 413 -30.07 28.47 -8.29
CA ARG A 413 -30.06 29.08 -9.62
C ARG A 413 -28.67 28.94 -10.29
N ASP A 414 -27.59 29.17 -9.56
CA ASP A 414 -26.23 28.98 -10.09
C ASP A 414 -26.01 27.51 -10.50
N MET A 415 -26.41 26.56 -9.68
CA MET A 415 -26.30 25.13 -10.03
C MET A 415 -27.15 24.79 -11.28
N VAL A 416 -28.33 25.34 -11.42
CA VAL A 416 -29.20 25.10 -12.60
C VAL A 416 -28.66 25.78 -13.87
N VAL A 417 -28.15 27.02 -13.77
CA VAL A 417 -27.71 27.80 -14.93
C VAL A 417 -26.29 27.47 -15.32
N SER A 418 -25.36 27.45 -14.36
CA SER A 418 -23.92 27.25 -14.63
C SER A 418 -23.54 25.78 -14.77
N TYR A 419 -24.20 24.90 -14.02
CA TYR A 419 -23.90 23.48 -13.96
C TYR A 419 -25.11 22.58 -14.27
N GLY A 420 -26.13 23.11 -14.94
CA GLY A 420 -27.38 22.38 -15.26
C GLY A 420 -27.16 21.15 -16.14
N TYR A 421 -26.11 21.17 -16.95
CA TYR A 421 -25.70 20.00 -17.74
C TYR A 421 -25.16 18.84 -16.89
N ILE A 422 -24.86 19.08 -15.60
CA ILE A 422 -24.43 18.08 -14.61
C ILE A 422 -25.58 17.75 -13.65
N PHE A 423 -26.19 18.77 -13.00
CA PHE A 423 -27.08 18.57 -11.85
C PHE A 423 -28.58 18.68 -12.19
N ASN A 424 -28.92 19.10 -13.41
CA ASN A 424 -30.32 19.34 -13.79
C ASN A 424 -30.69 18.62 -15.09
N ARG A 425 -30.50 17.30 -15.12
CA ARG A 425 -30.78 16.42 -16.27
C ARG A 425 -31.54 15.18 -15.83
N ILE A 426 -32.35 14.63 -16.70
CA ILE A 426 -32.99 13.31 -16.53
C ILE A 426 -31.91 12.23 -16.77
N THR A 427 -31.96 11.16 -16.00
CA THR A 427 -31.12 9.99 -16.26
C THR A 427 -31.47 9.39 -17.62
N ASN A 428 -30.51 9.38 -18.51
CA ASN A 428 -30.66 8.85 -19.87
C ASN A 428 -29.63 7.78 -20.22
N ILE A 429 -29.09 7.15 -19.18
CA ILE A 429 -28.06 6.13 -19.29
C ILE A 429 -28.70 4.76 -19.03
N ASP A 430 -28.45 3.82 -19.91
CA ASP A 430 -28.85 2.42 -19.76
C ASP A 430 -27.59 1.55 -19.66
N PHE A 431 -27.04 1.47 -18.46
CA PHE A 431 -25.85 0.64 -18.20
C PHE A 431 -26.25 -0.75 -17.73
N ASP A 432 -25.58 -1.75 -18.27
CA ASP A 432 -25.57 -3.08 -17.70
C ASP A 432 -24.56 -3.13 -16.55
N LEU A 433 -24.99 -2.78 -15.33
CA LEU A 433 -24.16 -2.81 -14.12
C LEU A 433 -23.63 -4.21 -13.74
N THR A 434 -24.05 -5.23 -14.48
CA THR A 434 -23.53 -6.60 -14.30
C THR A 434 -22.29 -6.87 -15.15
N LYS A 435 -21.80 -5.87 -15.89
CA LYS A 435 -20.60 -5.94 -16.73
C LYS A 435 -19.59 -4.88 -16.30
N SER A 436 -18.33 -5.10 -16.68
CA SER A 436 -17.29 -4.10 -16.45
C SER A 436 -17.53 -2.85 -17.29
N LEU A 437 -17.28 -1.66 -16.71
CA LEU A 437 -17.53 -0.36 -17.28
C LEU A 437 -16.38 0.60 -17.04
N VAL A 438 -16.13 1.52 -17.97
CA VAL A 438 -15.27 2.68 -17.75
C VAL A 438 -16.13 3.94 -17.80
N TYR A 439 -16.14 4.70 -16.73
CA TYR A 439 -16.75 6.03 -16.65
C TYR A 439 -15.71 7.07 -17.04
N ASN A 440 -15.72 7.49 -18.31
CA ASN A 440 -14.88 8.57 -18.77
C ASN A 440 -15.49 9.90 -18.34
N ILE A 441 -14.84 10.56 -17.38
CA ILE A 441 -15.23 11.86 -16.83
C ILE A 441 -14.24 12.97 -17.23
N SER A 442 -13.47 12.77 -18.29
CA SER A 442 -12.44 13.70 -18.76
C SER A 442 -13.00 15.05 -19.20
N SER A 443 -14.23 15.09 -19.71
CA SER A 443 -14.92 16.32 -20.07
C SER A 443 -15.09 17.28 -18.88
N PHE A 444 -15.08 16.78 -17.66
CA PHE A 444 -15.17 17.58 -16.43
C PHE A 444 -13.81 17.99 -15.84
N LYS A 445 -12.70 17.63 -16.50
CA LYS A 445 -11.34 17.90 -16.01
C LYS A 445 -11.09 19.39 -15.73
N GLY A 446 -11.67 20.28 -16.52
CA GLY A 446 -11.52 21.74 -16.38
C GLY A 446 -12.43 22.39 -15.34
N LEU A 447 -13.37 21.65 -14.74
CA LEU A 447 -14.28 22.18 -13.73
C LEU A 447 -13.60 22.43 -12.39
N ASP A 448 -14.26 23.25 -11.55
CA ASP A 448 -13.87 23.41 -10.16
C ASP A 448 -13.81 22.06 -9.42
N LYS A 449 -12.87 21.93 -8.48
CA LYS A 449 -12.66 20.68 -7.73
C LYS A 449 -13.92 20.24 -6.98
N LYS A 450 -14.69 21.17 -6.39
CA LYS A 450 -15.90 20.86 -5.62
C LYS A 450 -17.00 20.32 -6.52
N VAL A 451 -17.18 20.91 -7.72
CA VAL A 451 -18.14 20.44 -8.71
C VAL A 451 -17.78 19.02 -9.19
N LYS A 452 -16.48 18.77 -9.47
CA LYS A 452 -16.01 17.43 -9.84
C LYS A 452 -16.26 16.40 -8.75
N SER A 453 -15.88 16.72 -7.51
CA SER A 453 -16.04 15.82 -6.36
C SER A 453 -17.52 15.51 -6.12
N SER A 454 -18.38 16.50 -6.23
CA SER A 454 -19.84 16.35 -6.10
C SER A 454 -20.42 15.46 -7.20
N TYR A 455 -19.92 15.58 -8.43
CA TYR A 455 -20.34 14.71 -9.52
C TYR A 455 -19.88 13.27 -9.36
N VAL A 456 -18.64 13.06 -8.96
CA VAL A 456 -18.13 11.71 -8.65
C VAL A 456 -18.91 11.11 -7.47
N SER A 457 -19.28 11.91 -6.47
CA SER A 457 -20.15 11.45 -5.37
C SER A 457 -21.53 10.99 -5.85
N LEU A 458 -22.12 11.67 -6.85
CA LEU A 458 -23.35 11.25 -7.49
C LEU A 458 -23.19 9.91 -8.24
N LEU A 459 -22.07 9.73 -8.95
CA LEU A 459 -21.77 8.45 -9.59
C LEU A 459 -21.56 7.33 -8.56
N LEU A 460 -21.00 7.62 -7.40
CA LEU A 460 -20.88 6.63 -6.30
C LEU A 460 -22.24 6.26 -5.72
N ASP A 461 -23.24 7.16 -5.70
CA ASP A 461 -24.62 6.81 -5.38
C ASP A 461 -25.20 5.81 -6.38
N TYR A 462 -24.88 5.98 -7.64
CA TYR A 462 -25.27 5.04 -8.69
C TYR A 462 -24.56 3.69 -8.53
N GLU A 463 -23.27 3.70 -8.18
CA GLU A 463 -22.46 2.52 -7.91
C GLU A 463 -22.97 1.70 -6.70
N MET A 464 -23.62 2.30 -5.72
CA MET A 464 -24.27 1.56 -4.66
C MET A 464 -25.28 0.56 -5.18
N SER A 465 -26.02 0.90 -6.27
CA SER A 465 -26.93 -0.06 -6.91
C SER A 465 -26.20 -1.24 -7.54
N ALA A 466 -25.03 -1.02 -8.14
CA ALA A 466 -24.18 -2.09 -8.69
C ALA A 466 -23.68 -3.04 -7.57
N VAL A 467 -23.28 -2.47 -6.44
CA VAL A 467 -22.84 -3.23 -5.25
C VAL A 467 -23.96 -4.15 -4.75
N TYR A 468 -25.17 -3.65 -4.58
CA TYR A 468 -26.33 -4.46 -4.16
C TYR A 468 -26.73 -5.49 -5.21
N LEU A 469 -26.72 -5.11 -6.48
CA LEU A 469 -27.02 -6.03 -7.58
C LEU A 469 -26.03 -7.20 -7.61
N ASN A 470 -24.74 -6.95 -7.36
CA ASN A 470 -23.72 -7.99 -7.27
C ASN A 470 -23.99 -8.95 -6.11
N GLN A 471 -24.41 -8.43 -4.95
CA GLN A 471 -24.81 -9.28 -3.81
C GLN A 471 -25.97 -10.20 -4.19
N LYS A 472 -27.05 -9.64 -4.71
CA LYS A 472 -28.24 -10.38 -5.13
C LYS A 472 -27.89 -11.48 -6.12
N ARG A 473 -27.10 -11.15 -7.14
CA ARG A 473 -26.65 -12.10 -8.17
C ARG A 473 -25.81 -13.24 -7.61
N ASN A 474 -24.92 -12.98 -6.67
CA ASN A 474 -24.16 -14.04 -5.98
C ASN A 474 -25.09 -15.00 -5.24
N TYR A 475 -26.07 -14.49 -4.49
CA TYR A 475 -27.04 -15.36 -3.79
C TYR A 475 -27.93 -16.17 -4.74
N GLU A 476 -28.36 -15.57 -5.85
CA GLU A 476 -29.11 -16.27 -6.90
C GLU A 476 -28.28 -17.42 -7.51
N LEU A 477 -27.02 -17.15 -7.87
CA LEU A 477 -26.11 -18.16 -8.41
C LEU A 477 -25.77 -19.26 -7.40
N MET A 478 -25.60 -18.92 -6.12
CA MET A 478 -25.40 -19.94 -5.08
C MET A 478 -26.63 -20.85 -4.97
N LYS A 479 -27.83 -20.28 -4.98
CA LYS A 479 -29.08 -21.03 -4.92
C LYS A 479 -29.24 -21.94 -6.16
N GLU A 480 -28.96 -21.44 -7.36
CA GLU A 480 -29.01 -22.25 -8.60
C GLU A 480 -28.04 -23.42 -8.58
N LYS A 481 -26.84 -23.22 -8.02
CA LYS A 481 -25.80 -24.24 -7.91
C LYS A 481 -25.95 -25.14 -6.68
N GLY A 482 -26.90 -24.89 -5.80
CA GLY A 482 -27.07 -25.62 -4.54
C GLY A 482 -25.90 -25.46 -3.57
N LEU A 483 -25.23 -24.29 -3.57
CA LEU A 483 -24.09 -23.99 -2.73
C LEU A 483 -24.50 -23.12 -1.55
N GLU A 484 -23.85 -23.32 -0.42
CA GLU A 484 -23.91 -22.41 0.72
C GLU A 484 -22.65 -21.53 0.78
N LEU A 485 -22.71 -20.41 1.49
CA LEU A 485 -21.57 -19.51 1.64
C LEU A 485 -20.35 -20.21 2.29
N SER A 486 -20.61 -21.18 3.16
CA SER A 486 -19.60 -22.02 3.81
C SER A 486 -18.83 -22.94 2.85
N ASP A 487 -19.39 -23.23 1.68
CA ASP A 487 -18.77 -24.10 0.68
C ASP A 487 -17.76 -23.35 -0.19
N LEU A 488 -17.74 -22.04 -0.11
CA LEU A 488 -16.95 -21.16 -0.95
C LEU A 488 -15.74 -20.60 -0.21
N LYS A 489 -14.59 -20.52 -0.88
CA LYS A 489 -13.41 -19.79 -0.40
C LYS A 489 -13.44 -18.31 -0.77
N ARG A 490 -14.19 -17.94 -1.81
CA ARG A 490 -14.35 -16.60 -2.37
C ARG A 490 -15.72 -16.44 -3.03
N PRO A 491 -16.20 -15.21 -3.29
CA PRO A 491 -17.43 -14.98 -4.02
C PRO A 491 -17.41 -15.60 -5.43
N LEU A 492 -18.57 -16.00 -5.93
CA LEU A 492 -18.72 -16.50 -7.32
C LEU A 492 -18.48 -15.38 -8.33
N ILE A 493 -18.96 -14.16 -8.01
CA ILE A 493 -18.70 -12.94 -8.79
C ILE A 493 -18.24 -11.87 -7.84
N THR A 494 -17.12 -11.25 -8.14
CA THR A 494 -16.57 -10.12 -7.40
C THR A 494 -16.82 -8.81 -8.16
N HIS A 495 -17.03 -7.74 -7.44
CA HIS A 495 -17.21 -6.40 -8.00
C HIS A 495 -16.17 -5.43 -7.43
N GLU A 496 -15.63 -4.56 -8.25
CA GLU A 496 -14.61 -3.60 -7.86
C GLU A 496 -14.88 -2.21 -8.43
N ILE A 497 -14.85 -1.21 -7.58
CA ILE A 497 -14.90 0.20 -7.96
C ILE A 497 -13.48 0.75 -7.94
N ILE A 498 -12.99 1.21 -9.08
CA ILE A 498 -11.64 1.75 -9.24
C ILE A 498 -11.74 3.26 -9.42
N ILE A 499 -11.15 4.03 -8.51
CA ILE A 499 -11.09 5.49 -8.59
C ILE A 499 -9.65 5.90 -8.84
N ASP A 500 -9.35 6.21 -10.10
CA ASP A 500 -8.05 6.76 -10.46
C ASP A 500 -7.95 8.23 -10.05
N GLU A 501 -6.74 8.73 -9.77
CA GLU A 501 -6.49 10.11 -9.31
C GLU A 501 -7.33 10.52 -8.08
N THR A 502 -7.53 9.62 -7.13
CA THR A 502 -8.41 9.82 -5.96
C THR A 502 -8.16 11.14 -5.22
N MET A 503 -6.91 11.63 -5.18
CA MET A 503 -6.56 12.87 -4.47
C MET A 503 -7.21 14.14 -5.06
N GLN A 504 -7.73 14.08 -6.27
CA GLN A 504 -8.47 15.21 -6.87
C GLN A 504 -9.81 15.47 -6.18
N TYR A 505 -10.34 14.47 -5.45
CA TYR A 505 -11.66 14.50 -4.83
C TYR A 505 -11.62 14.58 -3.29
N THR A 506 -10.48 14.32 -2.68
CA THR A 506 -10.35 14.19 -1.21
C THR A 506 -10.37 15.50 -0.44
N ASP A 507 -10.35 16.66 -1.10
CA ASP A 507 -10.60 17.96 -0.49
C ASP A 507 -12.08 18.10 -0.06
N ASP A 508 -12.99 17.34 -0.67
CA ASP A 508 -14.44 17.37 -0.41
C ASP A 508 -14.82 16.33 0.67
N LYS A 509 -15.39 16.82 1.77
CA LYS A 509 -15.88 15.97 2.86
C LYS A 509 -17.04 15.08 2.44
N GLY A 510 -17.90 15.57 1.56
CA GLY A 510 -19.05 14.82 1.03
C GLY A 510 -18.58 13.57 0.28
N PHE A 511 -17.61 13.74 -0.61
CA PHE A 511 -16.98 12.62 -1.32
C PHE A 511 -16.35 11.60 -0.36
N LEU A 512 -15.54 12.05 0.60
CA LEU A 512 -14.90 11.14 1.54
C LEU A 512 -15.91 10.37 2.40
N ASN A 513 -16.94 11.04 2.91
CA ASN A 513 -18.01 10.39 3.67
C ASN A 513 -18.71 9.33 2.83
N LYS A 514 -19.01 9.63 1.56
CA LYS A 514 -19.67 8.70 0.64
C LYS A 514 -18.81 7.47 0.35
N VAL A 515 -17.53 7.68 0.09
CA VAL A 515 -16.57 6.58 -0.10
C VAL A 515 -16.50 5.70 1.15
N LEU A 516 -16.40 6.30 2.35
CA LEU A 516 -16.32 5.55 3.60
C LEU A 516 -17.62 4.79 3.90
N GLU A 517 -18.78 5.34 3.57
CA GLU A 517 -20.07 4.66 3.65
C GLU A 517 -20.08 3.44 2.73
N LEU A 518 -19.73 3.63 1.45
CA LEU A 518 -19.63 2.56 0.46
C LEU A 518 -18.71 1.42 0.95
N MET A 519 -17.52 1.73 1.42
CA MET A 519 -16.54 0.74 1.90
C MET A 519 -17.03 -0.12 3.06
N LYS A 520 -17.91 0.40 3.92
CA LYS A 520 -18.49 -0.35 5.05
C LYS A 520 -19.46 -1.45 4.60
N TYR A 521 -20.13 -1.26 3.47
CA TYR A 521 -21.09 -2.23 2.94
C TYR A 521 -20.47 -3.22 1.96
N GLN A 522 -19.45 -2.82 1.24
CA GLN A 522 -18.89 -3.55 0.10
C GLN A 522 -18.53 -5.01 0.40
N ARG A 523 -17.89 -5.30 1.52
CA ARG A 523 -17.49 -6.67 1.86
C ARG A 523 -18.69 -7.62 1.93
N LYS A 524 -19.81 -7.19 2.52
CA LYS A 524 -21.04 -7.99 2.61
C LYS A 524 -21.68 -8.22 1.23
N CYS A 525 -21.42 -7.30 0.30
CA CYS A 525 -21.94 -7.34 -1.06
C CYS A 525 -20.92 -7.93 -2.05
N PHE A 526 -19.86 -8.59 -1.57
CA PHE A 526 -18.82 -9.22 -2.40
C PHE A 526 -18.12 -8.21 -3.32
N SER A 527 -17.98 -6.98 -2.86
CA SER A 527 -17.42 -5.85 -3.59
C SER A 527 -16.24 -5.24 -2.84
N GLY A 528 -15.39 -4.50 -3.54
CA GLY A 528 -14.29 -3.73 -2.98
C GLY A 528 -14.04 -2.45 -3.75
N SER A 529 -13.25 -1.55 -3.17
CA SER A 529 -12.79 -0.32 -3.83
C SER A 529 -11.28 -0.29 -3.97
N THR A 530 -10.82 0.25 -5.07
CA THR A 530 -9.40 0.49 -5.34
C THR A 530 -9.16 1.96 -5.60
N PHE A 531 -8.23 2.52 -4.83
CA PHE A 531 -7.84 3.93 -4.89
C PHE A 531 -6.44 4.08 -5.44
N VAL A 532 -6.25 4.98 -6.39
CA VAL A 532 -4.92 5.31 -6.91
C VAL A 532 -4.55 6.73 -6.46
N ILE A 533 -3.44 6.83 -5.75
CA ILE A 533 -2.98 8.07 -5.14
C ILE A 533 -1.60 8.43 -5.68
N HIS A 534 -1.49 9.62 -6.26
CA HIS A 534 -0.19 10.22 -6.50
C HIS A 534 0.40 10.76 -5.21
N ALA A 535 1.63 10.33 -4.90
CA ALA A 535 2.38 10.83 -3.76
C ALA A 535 2.93 12.23 -4.11
N THR A 536 2.11 13.23 -3.89
CA THR A 536 2.40 14.65 -4.12
C THR A 536 2.21 15.45 -2.83
N ASP A 537 2.52 16.73 -2.86
CA ASP A 537 2.26 17.65 -1.73
C ASP A 537 0.75 17.77 -1.39
N ASP A 538 -0.15 17.33 -2.29
CA ASP A 538 -1.59 17.33 -2.07
C ASP A 538 -2.01 16.43 -0.89
N ILE A 539 -1.27 15.33 -0.63
CA ILE A 539 -1.54 14.48 0.54
C ILE A 539 -1.44 15.30 1.83
N ASN A 540 -0.41 16.14 1.96
CA ASN A 540 -0.20 16.97 3.16
C ASN A 540 -1.33 17.99 3.33
N LYS A 541 -1.72 18.66 2.24
CA LYS A 541 -2.80 19.66 2.25
C LYS A 541 -4.14 19.02 2.65
N ASN A 542 -4.42 17.85 2.13
CA ASN A 542 -5.67 17.15 2.42
C ASN A 542 -5.69 16.58 3.85
N LEU A 543 -4.53 16.22 4.42
CA LEU A 543 -4.41 15.86 5.84
C LEU A 543 -4.74 17.03 6.76
N GLU A 544 -4.31 18.23 6.43
CA GLU A 544 -4.64 19.45 7.21
C GLU A 544 -6.14 19.72 7.21
N ASN A 545 -6.84 19.46 6.11
CA ASN A 545 -8.26 19.75 5.93
C ASN A 545 -9.19 18.61 6.40
N ASN A 546 -8.85 17.36 6.08
CA ASN A 546 -9.71 16.17 6.22
C ASN A 546 -8.96 14.96 6.81
N GLY A 547 -7.99 15.19 7.71
CA GLY A 547 -7.07 14.17 8.22
C GLY A 547 -7.75 12.94 8.81
N ASP A 548 -8.81 13.12 9.60
CA ASP A 548 -9.55 12.01 10.23
C ASP A 548 -10.23 11.11 9.18
N LEU A 549 -10.85 11.69 8.15
CA LEU A 549 -11.54 10.93 7.09
C LEU A 549 -10.53 10.21 6.19
N LEU A 550 -9.41 10.86 5.87
CA LEU A 550 -8.32 10.22 5.13
C LEU A 550 -7.70 9.06 5.91
N SER A 551 -7.46 9.24 7.20
CA SER A 551 -6.93 8.18 8.06
C SER A 551 -7.87 6.97 8.08
N GLN A 552 -9.19 7.18 8.16
CA GLN A 552 -10.17 6.12 8.07
C GLN A 552 -10.15 5.41 6.70
N LEU A 553 -10.02 6.16 5.59
CA LEU A 553 -9.90 5.58 4.25
C LEU A 553 -8.67 4.66 4.16
N PHE A 554 -7.53 5.13 4.67
CA PHE A 554 -6.30 4.32 4.70
C PHE A 554 -6.41 3.12 5.63
N GLU A 555 -7.14 3.21 6.73
CA GLU A 555 -7.35 2.10 7.65
C GLU A 555 -8.25 1.02 7.04
N LEU A 556 -9.33 1.40 6.36
CA LEU A 556 -10.26 0.48 5.70
C LEU A 556 -9.69 -0.16 4.43
N THR A 557 -8.59 0.38 3.88
CA THR A 557 -7.86 -0.26 2.78
C THR A 557 -6.78 -1.19 3.33
N THR A 558 -7.05 -2.49 3.37
CA THR A 558 -6.13 -3.47 3.96
C THR A 558 -4.93 -3.78 3.08
N ASN A 559 -5.12 -3.84 1.77
CA ASN A 559 -4.04 -4.07 0.81
C ASN A 559 -3.46 -2.74 0.29
N LYS A 560 -2.18 -2.46 0.59
CA LYS A 560 -1.51 -1.22 0.22
C LYS A 560 -0.29 -1.49 -0.63
N PHE A 561 -0.23 -0.89 -1.81
CA PHE A 561 0.88 -0.99 -2.76
C PHE A 561 1.58 0.36 -2.84
N ILE A 562 2.83 0.44 -2.36
CA ILE A 562 3.59 1.68 -2.30
C ILE A 562 4.77 1.57 -3.28
N GLY A 563 4.67 2.29 -4.38
CA GLY A 563 5.74 2.42 -5.38
C GLY A 563 6.74 3.52 -5.02
N TYR A 564 7.71 3.74 -5.90
CA TYR A 564 8.70 4.80 -5.75
C TYR A 564 8.06 6.14 -5.35
N THR A 565 8.60 6.75 -4.30
CA THR A 565 8.11 8.01 -3.74
C THR A 565 9.28 8.76 -3.11
N THR A 566 9.28 10.10 -3.22
CA THR A 566 10.33 10.98 -2.69
C THR A 566 9.74 12.23 -2.02
N GLY A 567 10.60 13.01 -1.38
CA GLY A 567 10.24 14.32 -0.84
C GLY A 567 9.34 14.26 0.40
N LYS A 568 8.49 15.27 0.55
CA LYS A 568 7.58 15.41 1.71
C LYS A 568 6.59 14.27 1.86
N SER A 569 6.19 13.64 0.76
CA SER A 569 5.26 12.51 0.81
C SER A 569 5.80 11.32 1.61
N LEU A 570 7.13 11.09 1.61
CA LEU A 570 7.76 10.07 2.44
C LEU A 570 7.64 10.33 3.95
N THR A 571 7.61 11.59 4.37
CA THR A 571 7.44 11.96 5.78
C THR A 571 5.99 11.89 6.23
N THR A 572 5.06 11.98 5.29
CA THR A 572 3.61 11.95 5.55
C THR A 572 3.05 10.53 5.56
N LEU A 573 3.59 9.63 4.74
CA LEU A 573 3.12 8.25 4.65
C LEU A 573 3.06 7.51 6.01
N PRO A 574 4.03 7.64 6.94
CA PRO A 574 3.94 7.03 8.26
C PRO A 574 2.79 7.55 9.14
N VAL A 575 2.30 8.77 8.89
CA VAL A 575 1.11 9.31 9.59
C VAL A 575 -0.15 8.57 9.16
N LEU A 576 -0.28 8.28 7.87
CA LEU A 576 -1.42 7.55 7.29
C LEU A 576 -1.29 6.03 7.38
N ILE A 577 -0.07 5.54 7.43
CA ILE A 577 0.27 4.11 7.51
C ILE A 577 1.27 3.93 8.67
N PRO A 578 0.79 3.85 9.91
CA PRO A 578 1.67 3.78 11.11
C PRO A 578 2.62 2.57 11.13
N GLN A 579 2.36 1.55 10.30
CA GLN A 579 3.24 0.39 10.17
C GLN A 579 4.53 0.68 9.37
N LEU A 580 4.60 1.82 8.66
CA LEU A 580 5.81 2.26 7.97
C LEU A 580 6.77 2.93 8.96
N ASN A 581 7.99 2.45 9.00
CA ASN A 581 9.05 3.12 9.73
C ASN A 581 9.95 3.96 8.79
N LYS A 582 10.87 4.73 9.36
CA LYS A 582 11.80 5.60 8.59
C LYS A 582 12.64 4.82 7.58
N ASN A 583 12.97 3.56 7.88
CA ASN A 583 13.80 2.73 7.01
C ASN A 583 13.00 2.16 5.85
N ASP A 584 11.74 1.78 6.07
CA ASP A 584 10.83 1.41 4.99
C ASP A 584 10.68 2.58 4.01
N CYS A 585 10.53 3.81 4.52
CA CYS A 585 10.47 5.02 3.70
C CYS A 585 11.76 5.26 2.89
N LYS A 586 12.93 5.05 3.52
CA LYS A 586 14.20 5.11 2.81
C LYS A 586 14.31 4.04 1.72
N LEU A 587 13.87 2.81 2.00
CA LEU A 587 13.85 1.73 1.03
C LEU A 587 12.94 2.06 -0.16
N ILE A 588 11.72 2.53 0.09
CA ILE A 588 10.77 2.96 -0.95
C ILE A 588 11.39 4.03 -1.86
N SER A 589 12.17 4.98 -1.30
CA SER A 589 12.86 6.02 -2.07
C SER A 589 14.00 5.49 -2.97
N THR A 590 14.44 4.26 -2.76
CA THR A 590 15.48 3.63 -3.61
C THR A 590 14.91 2.82 -4.77
N PHE A 591 13.61 2.60 -4.80
CA PHE A 591 12.98 1.84 -5.87
C PHE A 591 13.24 2.50 -7.22
N SER A 592 13.60 1.71 -8.19
CA SER A 592 13.97 2.20 -9.52
C SER A 592 13.26 1.38 -10.60
N LYS A 593 13.24 1.94 -11.79
CA LYS A 593 12.76 1.23 -12.97
C LYS A 593 13.74 0.13 -13.35
N GLY A 594 13.28 -1.12 -13.41
CA GLY A 594 14.06 -2.26 -13.87
C GLY A 594 14.33 -2.21 -15.38
N LYS A 595 15.21 -3.10 -15.88
CA LYS A 595 15.61 -3.16 -17.30
C LYS A 595 14.43 -3.40 -18.26
N ASN A 596 13.43 -4.15 -17.82
CA ASN A 596 12.24 -4.51 -18.61
C ASN A 596 10.99 -3.68 -18.25
N ASN A 597 11.18 -2.46 -17.74
CA ASN A 597 10.11 -1.64 -17.16
C ASN A 597 9.45 -2.23 -15.92
N GLU A 598 10.06 -3.22 -15.28
CA GLU A 598 9.63 -3.74 -14.00
C GLU A 598 9.61 -2.63 -12.95
N ARG A 599 8.64 -2.71 -12.04
CA ARG A 599 8.50 -1.76 -10.93
C ARG A 599 8.45 -2.50 -9.62
N THR A 600 9.13 -1.98 -8.63
CA THR A 600 9.13 -2.52 -7.28
C THR A 600 8.13 -1.78 -6.41
N PHE A 601 7.35 -2.54 -5.66
CA PHE A 601 6.36 -2.05 -4.70
C PHE A 601 6.66 -2.60 -3.31
N PHE A 602 6.49 -1.75 -2.33
CA PHE A 602 6.37 -2.16 -0.94
C PHE A 602 4.89 -2.44 -0.67
N VAL A 603 4.56 -3.66 -0.31
CA VAL A 603 3.18 -4.11 -0.19
C VAL A 603 2.87 -4.45 1.27
N PHE A 604 1.77 -3.90 1.79
CA PHE A 604 1.10 -4.45 2.94
C PHE A 604 -0.06 -5.31 2.45
N ASP A 605 -0.09 -6.55 2.86
CA ASP A 605 -1.22 -7.42 2.60
C ASP A 605 -2.31 -7.29 3.68
N ASP A 606 -3.41 -7.97 3.51
CA ASP A 606 -4.54 -7.98 4.44
C ASP A 606 -4.16 -8.38 5.89
N LYS A 607 -3.13 -9.19 6.07
CA LYS A 607 -2.59 -9.57 7.37
C LYS A 607 -1.51 -8.62 7.89
N LYS A 608 -1.39 -7.44 7.28
CA LYS A 608 -0.41 -6.37 7.59
C LYS A 608 1.06 -6.82 7.44
N ARG A 609 1.32 -7.87 6.64
CA ARG A 609 2.67 -8.33 6.38
C ARG A 609 3.34 -7.42 5.36
N LYS A 610 4.62 -7.14 5.56
CA LYS A 610 5.43 -6.31 4.67
C LYS A 610 6.07 -7.18 3.59
N ILE A 611 5.84 -6.88 2.33
CA ILE A 611 6.31 -7.66 1.19
C ILE A 611 6.95 -6.70 0.18
N ILE A 612 8.09 -7.08 -0.36
CA ILE A 612 8.71 -6.38 -1.48
C ILE A 612 8.42 -7.18 -2.74
N MET A 613 7.62 -6.61 -3.62
CA MET A 613 7.18 -7.26 -4.85
C MET A 613 7.66 -6.48 -6.07
N THR A 614 8.09 -7.18 -7.09
CA THR A 614 8.36 -6.61 -8.42
C THR A 614 7.25 -7.03 -9.37
N SER A 615 6.61 -6.04 -10.02
CA SER A 615 5.50 -6.28 -10.95
C SER A 615 5.97 -6.97 -12.24
N ILE A 616 5.10 -7.83 -12.78
CA ILE A 616 5.30 -8.45 -14.09
C ILE A 616 4.32 -7.80 -15.08
N ILE A 617 4.85 -7.17 -16.11
CA ILE A 617 4.07 -6.62 -17.22
C ILE A 617 4.76 -7.06 -18.51
N ASN A 618 4.06 -7.85 -19.30
CA ASN A 618 4.61 -8.36 -20.54
C ASN A 618 4.63 -7.30 -21.67
N ASN A 619 5.34 -7.57 -22.75
CA ASN A 619 5.48 -6.60 -23.84
C ASN A 619 4.17 -6.35 -24.61
N PHE A 620 3.26 -7.30 -24.62
CA PHE A 620 1.94 -7.13 -25.24
C PHE A 620 1.09 -6.16 -24.40
N GLN A 621 1.03 -6.35 -23.08
CA GLN A 621 0.31 -5.47 -22.16
C GLN A 621 0.79 -4.01 -22.27
N LYS A 622 2.09 -3.78 -22.50
CA LYS A 622 2.64 -2.42 -22.68
C LYS A 622 2.05 -1.68 -23.88
N THR A 623 1.51 -2.39 -24.87
CA THR A 623 0.97 -1.75 -26.08
C THR A 623 -0.35 -1.02 -25.85
N TYR A 624 -1.11 -1.43 -24.82
CA TYR A 624 -2.42 -0.84 -24.49
C TYR A 624 -2.54 -0.32 -23.04
N TYR A 625 -1.48 -0.46 -22.21
CA TYR A 625 -1.42 0.17 -20.89
C TYR A 625 -0.90 1.61 -21.01
N LYS A 626 -1.70 2.53 -21.51
CA LYS A 626 -1.35 3.95 -21.49
C LYS A 626 -1.21 4.46 -20.05
N GLY A 627 -0.42 5.51 -19.85
CA GLY A 627 -0.33 6.26 -18.60
C GLY A 627 0.56 5.68 -17.51
N GLY A 628 1.13 4.48 -17.63
CA GLY A 628 1.86 3.87 -16.51
C GLY A 628 3.12 3.05 -16.85
N VAL A 629 3.52 3.01 -18.11
CA VAL A 629 4.61 2.14 -18.59
C VAL A 629 5.93 2.87 -18.83
#